data_5609b8e24193d8a570d15f9faffc9cb2
#
_entry.id   5609b8e24193d8a570d15f9faffc9cb2
#
_cell.length_a   1.000
_cell.length_b   1.000
_cell.length_c   1.000
_cell.angle_alpha   90.00
_cell.angle_beta   90.00
_cell.angle_gamma   90.00
#
_symmetry.space_group_name_H-M   'P 1'
#
loop_
_entity.id
_entity.type
_entity.pdbx_description
1 polymer ?
#
loop_
_entity_poly.entity_id
_entity_poly.type
_entity_poly.pdbx_seq_one_letter_code
_entity_poly.pdbx_strand_id
1 'polypeptide(L)'
;MKLGIVGLPNVGKSTLFNAITNAGVPADNYAFCTIDPNVGVVSVPDERLDWLSQLHKPKKTTPAVIEFVDIAGLVKGASKGEGLGNKFLSNIRTTDAIVHVVRCFEDSNINHVEGSTVPLRDIDIINLELVMSDIEMVERRIDKAQKAMKGGDKKFAHEVEVFTELLEHLNKGKLARTFDVSEEDRALIATSDLLTLKKTIYVANMSENEVNEPESSRHYMAVKTLADSEGSQVIPICAKLEADIAELDDPEEKAMFMEELGVAESGLHKLIKASYTLLGLISFLTAGSDECRAWTIKKGTKAPQAAGKIHTDFERGFIRAEVIAFDDMKACGTMAAAKAKGLVRSEGKEYVMKDGDIVNFLFNV
;
A
#
# COMPACT_ATOMS: atom_id res chain seq x y z
N MET A 1 7.75 -0.45 -3.87
CA MET A 1 6.99 -0.86 -2.68
C MET A 1 5.80 -1.65 -3.13
N LYS A 2 5.56 -2.79 -2.49
CA LYS A 2 4.67 -3.84 -3.01
C LYS A 2 3.53 -4.12 -2.04
N LEU A 3 2.30 -4.16 -2.53
CA LEU A 3 1.15 -4.64 -1.78
C LEU A 3 0.73 -6.01 -2.33
N GLY A 4 0.57 -6.99 -1.43
CA GLY A 4 0.07 -8.32 -1.81
C GLY A 4 -1.45 -8.34 -1.78
N ILE A 5 -2.07 -8.68 -2.91
CA ILE A 5 -3.52 -8.89 -2.95
C ILE A 5 -3.81 -10.33 -2.54
N VAL A 6 -4.55 -10.49 -1.47
CA VAL A 6 -4.96 -11.79 -0.92
C VAL A 6 -6.48 -11.90 -0.83
N GLY A 7 -6.99 -13.10 -0.79
CA GLY A 7 -8.42 -13.39 -0.64
C GLY A 7 -8.72 -14.86 -0.97
N LEU A 8 -9.85 -15.34 -0.51
CA LEU A 8 -10.34 -16.68 -0.86
C LEU A 8 -10.62 -16.79 -2.38
N PRO A 9 -10.73 -17.98 -2.94
CA PRO A 9 -11.19 -18.15 -4.32
C PRO A 9 -12.59 -17.54 -4.53
N ASN A 10 -12.81 -16.99 -5.74
CA ASN A 10 -14.11 -16.44 -6.18
C ASN A 10 -14.62 -15.23 -5.38
N VAL A 11 -13.73 -14.46 -4.74
CA VAL A 11 -14.07 -13.19 -4.06
C VAL A 11 -13.93 -11.96 -4.97
N GLY A 12 -13.49 -12.15 -6.24
CA GLY A 12 -13.23 -11.05 -7.18
C GLY A 12 -11.78 -10.57 -7.22
N LYS A 13 -10.85 -11.30 -6.58
CA LYS A 13 -9.43 -10.94 -6.48
C LYS A 13 -8.78 -10.75 -7.86
N SER A 14 -8.94 -11.71 -8.78
CA SER A 14 -8.35 -11.64 -10.13
C SER A 14 -9.02 -10.55 -10.97
N THR A 15 -10.33 -10.33 -10.83
CA THR A 15 -11.04 -9.22 -11.49
C THR A 15 -10.48 -7.88 -11.05
N LEU A 16 -10.29 -7.67 -9.75
CA LEU A 16 -9.69 -6.46 -9.21
C LEU A 16 -8.25 -6.30 -9.70
N PHE A 17 -7.43 -7.36 -9.68
CA PHE A 17 -6.05 -7.30 -10.16
C PHE A 17 -5.98 -6.95 -11.64
N ASN A 18 -6.86 -7.52 -12.48
CA ASN A 18 -6.93 -7.18 -13.91
C ASN A 18 -7.34 -5.71 -14.11
N ALA A 19 -8.32 -5.21 -13.35
CA ALA A 19 -8.67 -3.78 -13.38
C ALA A 19 -7.48 -2.89 -13.00
N ILE A 20 -6.71 -3.27 -11.99
CA ILE A 20 -5.47 -2.59 -11.57
C ILE A 20 -4.46 -2.60 -12.74
N THR A 21 -4.21 -3.74 -13.36
CA THR A 21 -3.21 -3.87 -14.44
C THR A 21 -3.63 -3.15 -15.72
N ASN A 22 -4.92 -3.15 -16.07
CA ASN A 22 -5.44 -2.43 -17.22
C ASN A 22 -5.43 -0.90 -17.01
N ALA A 23 -5.63 -0.43 -15.78
CA ALA A 23 -5.44 0.98 -15.41
C ALA A 23 -3.96 1.36 -15.26
N GLY A 24 -3.05 0.39 -15.37
CA GLY A 24 -1.62 0.53 -15.13
C GLY A 24 -0.87 1.30 -16.24
N VAL A 25 0.34 1.68 -15.92
CA VAL A 25 1.25 2.35 -16.88
C VAL A 25 1.97 1.28 -17.69
N PRO A 26 2.10 1.44 -19.02
CA PRO A 26 2.92 0.55 -19.82
C PRO A 26 4.33 0.40 -19.24
N ALA A 27 4.81 -0.84 -19.13
CA ALA A 27 6.11 -1.17 -18.52
C ALA A 27 7.30 -0.42 -19.16
N ASP A 28 7.16 -0.01 -20.42
CA ASP A 28 8.18 0.73 -21.18
C ASP A 28 8.53 2.11 -20.59
N ASN A 29 7.68 2.66 -19.73
CA ASN A 29 7.91 3.94 -19.07
C ASN A 29 8.78 3.85 -17.81
N TYR A 30 9.10 2.64 -17.34
CA TYR A 30 9.90 2.42 -16.13
C TYR A 30 11.04 1.44 -16.40
N ALA A 31 12.25 1.95 -16.50
CA ALA A 31 13.46 1.24 -16.91
C ALA A 31 13.92 0.06 -16.00
N PHE A 32 13.20 -0.23 -14.91
CA PHE A 32 13.55 -1.26 -13.92
C PHE A 32 12.38 -2.15 -13.51
N CYS A 33 11.24 -2.11 -14.21
CA CYS A 33 10.14 -3.05 -13.94
C CYS A 33 10.43 -4.39 -14.62
N THR A 34 10.69 -5.41 -13.83
CA THR A 34 10.65 -6.81 -14.31
C THR A 34 9.19 -7.12 -14.68
N ILE A 35 8.96 -7.59 -15.90
CA ILE A 35 7.65 -8.06 -16.34
C ILE A 35 7.39 -9.40 -15.66
N ASP A 36 6.85 -9.36 -14.44
CA ASP A 36 6.28 -10.53 -13.78
C ASP A 36 4.76 -10.50 -14.02
N PRO A 37 4.15 -11.54 -14.58
CA PRO A 37 2.71 -11.56 -14.89
C PRO A 37 1.82 -11.37 -13.65
N ASN A 38 2.37 -11.52 -12.46
CA ASN A 38 1.64 -11.33 -11.20
C ASN A 38 1.89 -9.97 -10.54
N VAL A 39 2.56 -9.02 -11.22
CA VAL A 39 2.85 -7.68 -10.69
C VAL A 39 2.21 -6.61 -11.56
N GLY A 40 1.25 -5.89 -10.98
CA GLY A 40 0.62 -4.71 -11.58
C GLY A 40 1.29 -3.42 -11.07
N VAL A 41 1.76 -2.58 -11.97
CA VAL A 41 2.32 -1.26 -11.64
C VAL A 41 1.31 -0.20 -12.02
N VAL A 42 0.88 0.61 -11.05
CA VAL A 42 -0.12 1.65 -11.26
C VAL A 42 0.37 3.02 -10.85
N SER A 43 -0.08 4.03 -11.59
CA SER A 43 0.14 5.42 -11.24
C SER A 43 -0.65 5.81 -10.00
N VAL A 44 -0.02 6.58 -9.13
CA VAL A 44 -0.69 7.24 -8.02
C VAL A 44 -1.32 8.53 -8.56
N PRO A 45 -2.66 8.67 -8.53
CA PRO A 45 -3.33 9.89 -8.96
C PRO A 45 -2.89 11.08 -8.11
N ASP A 46 -2.41 12.15 -8.76
CA ASP A 46 -1.94 13.36 -8.07
C ASP A 46 -2.30 14.63 -8.87
N GLU A 47 -3.37 15.30 -8.45
CA GLU A 47 -3.85 16.54 -9.07
C GLU A 47 -2.81 17.66 -9.08
N ARG A 48 -1.83 17.59 -8.17
CA ARG A 48 -0.74 18.57 -8.09
C ARG A 48 0.22 18.41 -9.27
N LEU A 49 0.49 17.16 -9.66
CA LEU A 49 1.30 16.86 -10.84
C LEU A 49 0.59 17.27 -12.12
N ASP A 50 -0.73 17.02 -12.20
CA ASP A 50 -1.54 17.40 -13.36
C ASP A 50 -1.55 18.92 -13.54
N TRP A 51 -1.75 19.67 -12.44
CA TRP A 51 -1.71 21.13 -12.46
C TRP A 51 -0.33 21.66 -12.89
N LEU A 52 0.77 21.07 -12.39
CA LEU A 52 2.13 21.44 -12.80
C LEU A 52 2.36 21.15 -14.28
N SER A 53 1.85 20.05 -14.79
CA SER A 53 1.97 19.68 -16.21
C SER A 53 1.20 20.64 -17.11
N GLN A 54 0.02 21.08 -16.71
CA GLN A 54 -0.74 22.11 -17.44
C GLN A 54 0.01 23.46 -17.46
N LEU A 55 0.65 23.82 -16.33
CA LEU A 55 1.39 25.06 -16.20
C LEU A 55 2.69 25.06 -17.02
N HIS A 56 3.49 24.00 -16.93
CA HIS A 56 4.82 23.93 -17.53
C HIS A 56 4.83 23.37 -18.96
N LYS A 57 3.75 22.66 -19.35
CA LYS A 57 3.63 21.96 -20.65
C LYS A 57 4.89 21.15 -20.98
N PRO A 58 5.29 20.22 -20.09
CA PRO A 58 6.51 19.47 -20.24
C PRO A 58 6.43 18.49 -21.42
N LYS A 59 7.59 18.04 -21.91
CA LYS A 59 7.66 16.95 -22.89
C LYS A 59 7.18 15.62 -22.32
N LYS A 60 7.34 15.44 -21.00
CA LYS A 60 6.95 14.21 -20.29
C LYS A 60 6.38 14.53 -18.91
N THR A 61 5.30 13.83 -18.54
CA THR A 61 4.75 13.80 -17.18
C THR A 61 4.92 12.39 -16.60
N THR A 62 5.57 12.29 -15.44
CA THR A 62 5.86 10.98 -14.82
C THR A 62 5.25 10.95 -13.42
N PRO A 63 4.14 10.20 -13.22
CA PRO A 63 3.52 10.05 -11.90
C PRO A 63 4.37 9.17 -10.96
N ALA A 64 4.10 9.26 -9.67
CA ALA A 64 4.53 8.24 -8.71
C ALA A 64 3.83 6.91 -9.01
N VAL A 65 4.44 5.79 -8.64
CA VAL A 65 3.88 4.47 -8.88
C VAL A 65 3.89 3.62 -7.62
N ILE A 66 2.97 2.66 -7.57
CA ILE A 66 2.87 1.62 -6.56
C ILE A 66 2.70 0.25 -7.26
N GLU A 67 3.22 -0.80 -6.64
CA GLU A 67 3.16 -2.15 -7.18
C GLU A 67 2.14 -2.98 -6.39
N PHE A 68 1.25 -3.65 -7.11
CA PHE A 68 0.37 -4.68 -6.57
C PHE A 68 0.81 -6.04 -7.07
N VAL A 69 0.83 -7.02 -6.17
CA VAL A 69 1.21 -8.40 -6.49
C VAL A 69 0.00 -9.30 -6.30
N ASP A 70 -0.43 -9.98 -7.37
CA ASP A 70 -1.46 -11.01 -7.27
C ASP A 70 -0.88 -12.24 -6.57
N ILE A 71 -1.34 -12.49 -5.36
CA ILE A 71 -0.96 -13.66 -4.61
C ILE A 71 -2.05 -14.73 -4.81
N ALA A 72 -1.66 -15.86 -5.39
CA ALA A 72 -2.57 -16.96 -5.68
C ALA A 72 -3.44 -17.28 -4.45
N GLY A 73 -4.74 -17.53 -4.66
CA GLY A 73 -5.71 -17.71 -3.60
C GLY A 73 -5.30 -18.80 -2.60
N LEU A 74 -5.55 -18.52 -1.32
CA LEU A 74 -5.30 -19.45 -0.24
C LEU A 74 -6.26 -20.64 -0.35
N VAL A 75 -5.71 -21.86 -0.21
CA VAL A 75 -6.48 -23.05 0.07
C VAL A 75 -6.29 -23.37 1.55
N LYS A 76 -7.38 -23.67 2.25
CA LYS A 76 -7.38 -24.04 3.67
C LYS A 76 -6.35 -25.13 3.94
N GLY A 77 -5.52 -24.94 4.98
CA GLY A 77 -4.43 -25.86 5.31
C GLY A 77 -3.08 -25.52 4.64
N ALA A 78 -2.94 -24.32 4.12
CA ALA A 78 -1.72 -23.85 3.44
C ALA A 78 -0.48 -23.87 4.35
N SER A 79 -0.66 -23.62 5.65
CA SER A 79 0.42 -23.66 6.65
C SER A 79 0.93 -25.06 6.96
N LYS A 80 0.12 -26.11 6.73
CA LYS A 80 0.45 -27.52 7.04
C LYS A 80 0.81 -28.34 5.79
N GLY A 81 0.71 -27.77 4.58
CA GLY A 81 0.89 -28.47 3.30
C GLY A 81 2.22 -28.22 2.64
N GLU A 82 2.79 -29.25 2.00
CA GLU A 82 3.88 -29.10 1.07
C GLU A 82 3.37 -28.46 -0.23
N GLY A 83 4.07 -27.42 -0.73
CA GLY A 83 3.86 -26.86 -2.07
C GLY A 83 3.14 -25.50 -2.12
N LEU A 84 1.88 -25.44 -2.58
CA LEU A 84 1.18 -24.20 -2.89
C LEU A 84 0.99 -23.26 -1.69
N GLY A 85 0.75 -23.81 -0.49
CA GLY A 85 0.58 -23.01 0.72
C GLY A 85 1.85 -22.28 1.14
N ASN A 86 2.98 -22.98 1.13
CA ASN A 86 4.28 -22.36 1.43
C ASN A 86 4.63 -21.26 0.41
N LYS A 87 4.27 -21.44 -0.85
CA LYS A 87 4.45 -20.43 -1.89
C LYS A 87 3.58 -19.19 -1.63
N PHE A 88 2.34 -19.38 -1.20
CA PHE A 88 1.45 -18.28 -0.80
C PHE A 88 2.06 -17.44 0.34
N LEU A 89 2.46 -18.08 1.44
CA LEU A 89 3.07 -17.40 2.58
C LEU A 89 4.39 -16.72 2.21
N SER A 90 5.21 -17.36 1.37
CA SER A 90 6.46 -16.79 0.87
C SER A 90 6.22 -15.53 0.03
N ASN A 91 5.19 -15.53 -0.83
CA ASN A 91 4.85 -14.37 -1.63
C ASN A 91 4.39 -13.19 -0.76
N ILE A 92 3.57 -13.45 0.28
CA ILE A 92 3.17 -12.39 1.24
C ILE A 92 4.40 -11.81 1.94
N ARG A 93 5.40 -12.60 2.31
CA ARG A 93 6.62 -12.10 2.97
C ARG A 93 7.32 -11.04 2.14
N THR A 94 7.33 -11.16 0.81
CA THR A 94 7.99 -10.20 -0.09
C THR A 94 7.26 -8.87 -0.25
N THR A 95 6.07 -8.72 0.31
CA THR A 95 5.26 -7.49 0.21
C THR A 95 5.39 -6.62 1.45
N ASP A 96 5.18 -5.31 1.28
CA ASP A 96 5.25 -4.33 2.38
C ASP A 96 3.94 -4.22 3.18
N ALA A 97 2.79 -4.51 2.54
CA ALA A 97 1.46 -4.51 3.14
C ALA A 97 0.52 -5.46 2.40
N ILE A 98 -0.66 -5.68 2.94
CA ILE A 98 -1.68 -6.60 2.44
C ILE A 98 -2.93 -5.83 2.00
N VAL A 99 -3.45 -6.17 0.82
CA VAL A 99 -4.79 -5.82 0.37
C VAL A 99 -5.65 -7.09 0.45
N HIS A 100 -6.53 -7.15 1.43
CA HIS A 100 -7.37 -8.31 1.68
C HIS A 100 -8.74 -8.13 1.01
N VAL A 101 -8.94 -8.81 -0.10
CA VAL A 101 -10.22 -8.77 -0.86
C VAL A 101 -11.21 -9.72 -0.21
N VAL A 102 -12.36 -9.16 0.18
CA VAL A 102 -13.43 -9.87 0.89
C VAL A 102 -14.71 -9.77 0.07
N ARG A 103 -15.36 -10.90 -0.15
CA ARG A 103 -16.64 -10.93 -0.86
C ARG A 103 -17.75 -10.40 0.04
N CYS A 104 -18.40 -9.32 -0.39
CA CYS A 104 -19.53 -8.68 0.28
C CYS A 104 -20.79 -8.62 -0.59
N PHE A 105 -20.84 -9.39 -1.67
CA PHE A 105 -21.98 -9.49 -2.61
C PHE A 105 -22.54 -10.91 -2.66
N GLU A 106 -23.81 -11.01 -2.96
CA GLU A 106 -24.48 -12.28 -3.21
C GLU A 106 -24.67 -12.47 -4.73
N ASP A 107 -24.22 -13.61 -5.25
CA ASP A 107 -24.44 -14.02 -6.64
C ASP A 107 -24.54 -15.54 -6.71
N SER A 108 -25.69 -16.04 -7.13
CA SER A 108 -25.97 -17.48 -7.27
C SER A 108 -25.18 -18.16 -8.38
N ASN A 109 -24.66 -17.41 -9.35
CA ASN A 109 -23.86 -17.93 -10.45
C ASN A 109 -22.39 -18.09 -10.08
N ILE A 110 -21.94 -17.47 -8.99
CA ILE A 110 -20.57 -17.53 -8.51
C ILE A 110 -20.51 -18.35 -7.21
N ASN A 111 -20.02 -19.57 -7.33
CA ASN A 111 -19.92 -20.47 -6.17
C ASN A 111 -18.95 -19.90 -5.11
N HIS A 112 -19.42 -19.87 -3.85
CA HIS A 112 -18.56 -19.57 -2.72
C HIS A 112 -17.90 -20.86 -2.21
N VAL A 113 -16.59 -20.85 -1.93
CA VAL A 113 -15.84 -22.04 -1.48
C VAL A 113 -16.35 -22.61 -0.15
N GLU A 114 -16.91 -21.76 0.73
CA GLU A 114 -17.51 -22.14 1.99
C GLU A 114 -19.07 -22.23 1.93
N GLY A 115 -19.64 -22.25 0.71
CA GLY A 115 -21.08 -22.43 0.46
C GLY A 115 -21.98 -21.21 0.73
N SER A 116 -21.49 -20.17 1.40
CA SER A 116 -22.24 -18.95 1.71
C SER A 116 -21.34 -17.76 1.92
N THR A 117 -21.85 -16.54 1.66
CA THR A 117 -21.11 -15.29 1.88
C THR A 117 -21.16 -14.90 3.35
N VAL A 118 -20.07 -15.08 4.07
CA VAL A 118 -19.89 -14.67 5.48
C VAL A 118 -18.52 -13.98 5.60
N PRO A 119 -18.44 -12.66 5.40
CA PRO A 119 -17.19 -11.93 5.27
C PRO A 119 -16.21 -12.12 6.44
N LEU A 120 -16.70 -12.12 7.68
CA LEU A 120 -15.84 -12.28 8.86
C LEU A 120 -15.21 -13.68 8.92
N ARG A 121 -15.96 -14.75 8.62
CA ARG A 121 -15.41 -16.11 8.53
C ARG A 121 -14.33 -16.18 7.45
N ASP A 122 -14.55 -15.55 6.32
CA ASP A 122 -13.62 -15.58 5.18
C ASP A 122 -12.31 -14.84 5.53
N ILE A 123 -12.40 -13.73 6.26
CA ILE A 123 -11.26 -13.04 6.83
C ILE A 123 -10.51 -13.91 7.84
N ASP A 124 -11.25 -14.57 8.75
CA ASP A 124 -10.65 -15.42 9.78
C ASP A 124 -9.89 -16.60 9.20
N ILE A 125 -10.38 -17.20 8.10
CA ILE A 125 -9.67 -18.29 7.40
C ILE A 125 -8.29 -17.83 6.94
N ILE A 126 -8.18 -16.67 6.29
CA ILE A 126 -6.90 -16.11 5.85
C ILE A 126 -6.01 -15.77 7.06
N ASN A 127 -6.57 -15.04 8.03
CA ASN A 127 -5.84 -14.62 9.21
C ASN A 127 -5.26 -15.81 9.99
N LEU A 128 -6.03 -16.90 10.13
CA LEU A 128 -5.58 -18.10 10.82
C LEU A 128 -4.35 -18.73 10.17
N GLU A 129 -4.31 -18.82 8.85
CA GLU A 129 -3.14 -19.36 8.14
C GLU A 129 -1.89 -18.47 8.32
N LEU A 130 -2.08 -17.16 8.34
CA LEU A 130 -0.98 -16.21 8.62
C LEU A 130 -0.48 -16.35 10.06
N VAL A 131 -1.41 -16.44 11.04
CA VAL A 131 -1.10 -16.64 12.46
C VAL A 131 -0.34 -17.95 12.68
N MET A 132 -0.78 -19.04 12.06
CA MET A 132 -0.07 -20.34 12.19
C MET A 132 1.37 -20.28 11.67
N SER A 133 1.59 -19.58 10.55
CA SER A 133 2.95 -19.35 10.03
C SER A 133 3.80 -18.50 11.01
N ASP A 134 3.18 -17.52 11.66
CA ASP A 134 3.86 -16.67 12.63
C ASP A 134 4.18 -17.40 13.93
N ILE A 135 3.29 -18.27 14.40
CA ILE A 135 3.52 -19.15 15.58
C ILE A 135 4.80 -19.94 15.38
N GLU A 136 4.95 -20.63 14.23
CA GLU A 136 6.16 -21.42 13.94
C GLU A 136 7.44 -20.56 13.93
N MET A 137 7.31 -19.33 13.46
CA MET A 137 8.47 -18.39 13.41
C MET A 137 8.83 -17.91 14.82
N VAL A 138 7.84 -17.57 15.64
CA VAL A 138 8.02 -17.12 17.02
C VAL A 138 8.60 -18.24 17.87
N GLU A 139 8.10 -19.48 17.76
CA GLU A 139 8.64 -20.65 18.46
C GLU A 139 10.14 -20.87 18.12
N ARG A 140 10.50 -20.83 16.85
CA ARG A 140 11.92 -20.93 16.41
C ARG A 140 12.79 -19.82 16.98
N ARG A 141 12.24 -18.61 17.10
CA ARG A 141 12.96 -17.47 17.67
C ARG A 141 13.17 -17.63 19.17
N ILE A 142 12.15 -18.05 19.91
CA ILE A 142 12.24 -18.36 21.33
C ILE A 142 13.31 -19.45 21.58
N ASP A 143 13.27 -20.54 20.83
CA ASP A 143 14.26 -21.63 20.94
C ASP A 143 15.70 -21.14 20.73
N LYS A 144 15.91 -20.27 19.73
CA LYS A 144 17.21 -19.68 19.44
C LYS A 144 17.69 -18.79 20.59
N ALA A 145 16.82 -17.91 21.10
CA ALA A 145 17.13 -17.02 22.22
C ALA A 145 17.42 -17.81 23.52
N GLN A 146 16.64 -18.85 23.81
CA GLN A 146 16.88 -19.73 24.97
C GLN A 146 18.21 -20.47 24.90
N LYS A 147 18.61 -20.95 23.71
CA LYS A 147 19.94 -21.56 23.50
C LYS A 147 21.06 -20.58 23.73
N ALA A 148 20.93 -19.33 23.27
CA ALA A 148 21.90 -18.28 23.52
C ALA A 148 22.03 -17.93 25.01
N MET A 149 20.92 -17.88 25.74
CA MET A 149 20.91 -17.70 27.21
C MET A 149 21.68 -18.81 27.93
N LYS A 150 21.45 -20.07 27.55
CA LYS A 150 22.18 -21.23 28.13
C LYS A 150 23.69 -21.14 27.87
N GLY A 151 24.09 -20.48 26.79
CA GLY A 151 25.50 -20.17 26.47
C GLY A 151 26.12 -19.02 27.28
N GLY A 152 25.36 -18.41 28.24
CA GLY A 152 25.82 -17.38 29.16
C GLY A 152 25.42 -15.93 28.78
N ASP A 153 24.76 -15.72 27.66
CA ASP A 153 24.32 -14.36 27.24
C ASP A 153 22.90 -14.05 27.75
N LYS A 154 22.86 -13.35 28.91
CA LYS A 154 21.61 -12.95 29.58
C LYS A 154 20.82 -11.87 28.83
N LYS A 155 21.39 -11.26 27.77
CA LYS A 155 20.69 -10.23 26.98
C LYS A 155 19.41 -10.74 26.32
N PHE A 156 19.36 -12.07 26.06
CA PHE A 156 18.20 -12.68 25.44
C PHE A 156 17.04 -12.99 26.41
N ALA A 157 17.18 -12.73 27.72
CA ALA A 157 16.11 -13.02 28.67
C ALA A 157 14.84 -12.22 28.38
N HIS A 158 14.96 -10.93 28.12
CA HIS A 158 13.85 -10.05 27.74
C HIS A 158 13.23 -10.46 26.39
N GLU A 159 14.07 -10.83 25.40
CA GLU A 159 13.56 -11.33 24.12
C GLU A 159 12.70 -12.59 24.29
N VAL A 160 13.13 -13.54 25.14
CA VAL A 160 12.35 -14.75 25.43
C VAL A 160 11.00 -14.40 26.08
N GLU A 161 11.00 -13.46 27.03
CA GLU A 161 9.78 -13.00 27.73
C GLU A 161 8.78 -12.42 26.71
N VAL A 162 9.19 -11.40 25.95
CA VAL A 162 8.34 -10.69 24.97
C VAL A 162 7.78 -11.66 23.92
N PHE A 163 8.64 -12.54 23.37
CA PHE A 163 8.16 -13.49 22.35
C PHE A 163 7.30 -14.62 22.92
N THR A 164 7.46 -14.97 24.20
CA THR A 164 6.55 -15.93 24.86
C THR A 164 5.16 -15.32 25.03
N GLU A 165 5.04 -14.07 25.47
CA GLU A 165 3.77 -13.38 25.57
C GLU A 165 3.10 -13.19 24.19
N LEU A 166 3.90 -12.85 23.17
CA LEU A 166 3.42 -12.78 21.79
C LEU A 166 2.91 -14.15 21.30
N LEU A 167 3.60 -15.24 21.62
CA LEU A 167 3.18 -16.59 21.28
C LEU A 167 1.81 -16.92 21.90
N GLU A 168 1.60 -16.55 23.17
CA GLU A 168 0.29 -16.73 23.83
C GLU A 168 -0.82 -15.91 23.15
N HIS A 169 -0.50 -14.70 22.67
CA HIS A 169 -1.42 -13.86 21.93
C HIS A 169 -1.81 -14.49 20.59
N LEU A 170 -0.82 -14.99 19.83
CA LEU A 170 -1.03 -15.68 18.55
C LEU A 170 -1.82 -16.98 18.72
N ASN A 171 -1.53 -17.75 19.77
CA ASN A 171 -2.26 -19.01 20.09
C ASN A 171 -3.76 -18.79 20.41
N LYS A 172 -4.15 -17.56 20.74
CA LYS A 172 -5.57 -17.16 20.87
C LYS A 172 -6.20 -16.78 19.51
N GLY A 173 -5.47 -16.98 18.40
CA GLY A 173 -5.90 -16.60 17.04
C GLY A 173 -5.82 -15.10 16.76
N LYS A 174 -5.16 -14.33 17.62
CA LYS A 174 -5.03 -12.87 17.43
C LYS A 174 -3.81 -12.52 16.57
N LEU A 175 -3.91 -11.43 15.84
CA LEU A 175 -2.86 -10.96 14.94
C LEU A 175 -1.73 -10.26 15.71
N ALA A 176 -0.48 -10.41 15.32
CA ALA A 176 0.66 -9.78 16.00
C ALA A 176 0.54 -8.25 16.06
N ARG A 177 -0.07 -7.60 15.06
CA ARG A 177 -0.29 -6.14 15.04
C ARG A 177 -1.25 -5.64 16.12
N THR A 178 -2.08 -6.53 16.70
CA THR A 178 -3.00 -6.21 17.79
C THR A 178 -2.43 -6.50 19.18
N PHE A 179 -1.16 -6.96 19.24
CA PHE A 179 -0.48 -7.19 20.51
C PHE A 179 -0.06 -5.85 21.13
N ASP A 180 -0.55 -5.60 22.35
CA ASP A 180 -0.29 -4.36 23.09
C ASP A 180 1.00 -4.47 23.88
N VAL A 181 2.00 -3.68 23.48
CA VAL A 181 3.35 -3.70 24.07
C VAL A 181 3.98 -2.30 24.01
N SER A 182 5.10 -2.13 24.75
CA SER A 182 5.91 -0.92 24.70
C SER A 182 6.46 -0.65 23.29
N GLU A 183 6.84 0.59 23.02
CA GLU A 183 7.51 0.97 21.75
C GLU A 183 8.83 0.20 21.53
N GLU A 184 9.57 -0.08 22.61
CA GLU A 184 10.83 -0.83 22.58
C GLU A 184 10.57 -2.29 22.16
N ASP A 185 9.58 -2.94 22.77
CA ASP A 185 9.21 -4.31 22.46
C ASP A 185 8.59 -4.43 21.06
N ARG A 186 7.81 -3.42 20.65
CA ARG A 186 7.29 -3.33 19.28
C ARG A 186 8.42 -3.28 18.25
N ALA A 187 9.48 -2.49 18.52
CA ALA A 187 10.66 -2.44 17.67
C ALA A 187 11.40 -3.80 17.64
N LEU A 188 11.47 -4.49 18.76
CA LEU A 188 12.05 -5.83 18.86
C LEU A 188 11.25 -6.84 18.05
N ILE A 189 9.93 -6.88 18.20
CA ILE A 189 9.02 -7.76 17.45
C ILE A 189 9.10 -7.50 15.95
N ALA A 190 9.20 -6.23 15.53
CA ALA A 190 9.31 -5.83 14.12
C ALA A 190 10.53 -6.43 13.40
N THR A 191 11.57 -6.87 14.15
CA THR A 191 12.73 -7.57 13.57
C THR A 191 12.44 -9.01 13.13
N SER A 192 11.22 -9.53 13.37
CA SER A 192 10.87 -10.95 13.14
C SER A 192 10.23 -11.24 11.80
N ASP A 193 9.92 -10.21 11.00
CA ASP A 193 9.25 -10.35 9.69
C ASP A 193 7.96 -11.21 9.76
N LEU A 194 7.14 -10.99 10.81
CA LEU A 194 5.87 -11.68 10.98
C LEU A 194 4.84 -11.18 9.97
N LEU A 195 4.07 -12.10 9.41
CA LEU A 195 3.06 -11.81 8.39
C LEU A 195 1.91 -10.99 8.96
N THR A 196 1.49 -11.29 10.19
CA THR A 196 0.38 -10.62 10.86
C THR A 196 0.75 -9.27 11.49
N LEU A 197 2.04 -8.86 11.40
CA LEU A 197 2.47 -7.47 11.66
C LEU A 197 2.21 -6.55 10.46
N LYS A 198 2.11 -7.11 9.25
CA LYS A 198 1.91 -6.30 8.04
C LYS A 198 0.60 -5.52 8.15
N LYS A 199 0.66 -4.25 7.79
CA LYS A 199 -0.53 -3.40 7.69
C LYS A 199 -1.47 -3.95 6.63
N THR A 200 -2.77 -3.84 6.86
CA THR A 200 -3.80 -4.40 5.97
C THR A 200 -4.81 -3.33 5.60
N ILE A 201 -5.22 -3.33 4.32
CA ILE A 201 -6.44 -2.68 3.84
C ILE A 201 -7.42 -3.79 3.46
N TYR A 202 -8.63 -3.71 3.96
CA TYR A 202 -9.72 -4.57 3.50
C TYR A 202 -10.39 -3.94 2.28
N VAL A 203 -10.58 -4.74 1.23
CA VAL A 203 -11.40 -4.38 0.08
C VAL A 203 -12.70 -5.15 0.19
N ALA A 204 -13.77 -4.47 0.54
CA ALA A 204 -15.11 -5.03 0.50
C ALA A 204 -15.60 -5.04 -0.95
N ASN A 205 -15.51 -6.20 -1.62
CA ASN A 205 -16.02 -6.35 -2.99
C ASN A 205 -17.53 -6.50 -2.95
N MET A 206 -18.23 -5.48 -3.42
CA MET A 206 -19.69 -5.30 -3.33
C MET A 206 -20.35 -5.44 -4.71
N SER A 207 -21.67 -5.55 -4.71
CA SER A 207 -22.46 -5.45 -5.95
C SER A 207 -22.52 -4.01 -6.47
N GLU A 208 -22.82 -3.85 -7.75
CA GLU A 208 -23.00 -2.55 -8.41
C GLU A 208 -24.05 -1.67 -7.70
N ASN A 209 -25.12 -2.32 -7.22
CA ASN A 209 -26.26 -1.62 -6.59
C ASN A 209 -25.94 -1.13 -5.16
N GLU A 210 -24.97 -1.72 -4.48
CA GLU A 210 -24.68 -1.42 -3.06
C GLU A 210 -23.42 -0.56 -2.90
N VAL A 211 -22.52 -0.52 -3.89
CA VAL A 211 -21.22 0.12 -3.75
C VAL A 211 -21.31 1.64 -3.52
N ASN A 212 -22.37 2.29 -3.99
CA ASN A 212 -22.60 3.72 -3.80
C ASN A 212 -23.16 4.05 -2.41
N GLU A 213 -23.81 3.09 -1.75
CA GLU A 213 -24.36 3.22 -0.39
C GLU A 213 -23.85 2.05 0.49
N PRO A 214 -22.55 1.92 0.70
CA PRO A 214 -21.96 0.74 1.33
C PRO A 214 -22.46 0.50 2.75
N GLU A 215 -22.81 1.55 3.48
CA GLU A 215 -23.30 1.43 4.85
C GLU A 215 -24.70 0.79 4.94
N SER A 216 -25.44 0.67 3.83
CA SER A 216 -26.69 -0.08 3.77
C SER A 216 -26.47 -1.60 3.76
N SER A 217 -25.28 -2.06 3.39
CA SER A 217 -24.93 -3.48 3.32
C SER A 217 -24.47 -4.02 4.66
N ARG A 218 -25.16 -5.05 5.16
CA ARG A 218 -24.77 -5.74 6.39
C ARG A 218 -23.37 -6.38 6.31
N HIS A 219 -22.99 -6.86 5.11
CA HIS A 219 -21.69 -7.48 4.88
C HIS A 219 -20.56 -6.46 4.96
N TYR A 220 -20.76 -5.30 4.33
CA TYR A 220 -19.80 -4.20 4.44
C TYR A 220 -19.66 -3.71 5.89
N MET A 221 -20.78 -3.50 6.60
CA MET A 221 -20.75 -3.02 7.98
C MET A 221 -20.06 -3.98 8.93
N ALA A 222 -20.19 -5.31 8.70
CA ALA A 222 -19.44 -6.29 9.47
C ALA A 222 -17.92 -6.16 9.26
N VAL A 223 -17.46 -6.02 8.01
CA VAL A 223 -16.04 -5.81 7.68
C VAL A 223 -15.54 -4.47 8.23
N LYS A 224 -16.35 -3.40 8.12
CA LYS A 224 -16.01 -2.07 8.65
C LYS A 224 -15.81 -2.11 10.17
N THR A 225 -16.71 -2.75 10.90
CA THR A 225 -16.60 -2.87 12.36
C THR A 225 -15.33 -3.62 12.77
N LEU A 226 -14.96 -4.70 12.07
CA LEU A 226 -13.71 -5.42 12.30
C LEU A 226 -12.51 -4.52 11.99
N ALA A 227 -12.48 -3.88 10.82
CA ALA A 227 -11.39 -3.01 10.40
C ALA A 227 -11.15 -1.87 11.39
N ASP A 228 -12.22 -1.22 11.86
CA ASP A 228 -12.15 -0.14 12.85
C ASP A 228 -11.54 -0.66 14.18
N SER A 229 -11.90 -1.88 14.61
CA SER A 229 -11.35 -2.48 15.82
C SER A 229 -9.85 -2.82 15.74
N GLU A 230 -9.34 -3.03 14.53
CA GLU A 230 -7.93 -3.31 14.24
C GLU A 230 -7.12 -2.05 13.85
N GLY A 231 -7.76 -0.89 13.74
CA GLY A 231 -7.15 0.32 13.20
C GLY A 231 -6.80 0.21 11.71
N SER A 232 -7.49 -0.66 10.97
CA SER A 232 -7.35 -0.88 9.53
C SER A 232 -8.40 -0.10 8.75
N GLN A 233 -8.14 0.15 7.46
CA GLN A 233 -9.13 0.77 6.57
C GLN A 233 -9.91 -0.29 5.79
N VAL A 234 -11.17 0.03 5.44
CA VAL A 234 -11.95 -0.73 4.48
C VAL A 234 -12.37 0.18 3.33
N ILE A 235 -12.19 -0.32 2.10
CA ILE A 235 -12.54 0.38 0.86
C ILE A 235 -13.64 -0.42 0.19
N PRO A 236 -14.85 0.17 0.00
CA PRO A 236 -15.89 -0.46 -0.80
C PRO A 236 -15.54 -0.35 -2.28
N ILE A 237 -15.56 -1.47 -2.99
CA ILE A 237 -15.26 -1.56 -4.42
C ILE A 237 -16.25 -2.55 -5.05
N CYS A 238 -16.70 -2.26 -6.26
CA CYS A 238 -17.27 -3.25 -7.15
C CYS A 238 -16.22 -3.63 -8.20
N ALA A 239 -15.56 -4.78 -8.01
CA ALA A 239 -14.46 -5.19 -8.89
C ALA A 239 -14.89 -5.35 -10.36
N LYS A 240 -16.15 -5.73 -10.62
CA LYS A 240 -16.71 -5.80 -11.97
C LYS A 240 -16.80 -4.40 -12.58
N LEU A 241 -17.38 -3.44 -11.87
CA LEU A 241 -17.49 -2.06 -12.33
C LEU A 241 -16.12 -1.42 -12.60
N GLU A 242 -15.14 -1.68 -11.74
CA GLU A 242 -13.78 -1.19 -11.96
C GLU A 242 -13.13 -1.82 -13.21
N ALA A 243 -13.44 -3.08 -13.51
CA ALA A 243 -12.98 -3.73 -14.74
C ALA A 243 -13.63 -3.09 -15.97
N ASP A 244 -14.95 -2.85 -15.95
CA ASP A 244 -15.67 -2.19 -17.03
C ASP A 244 -15.14 -0.76 -17.30
N ILE A 245 -14.87 0.02 -16.23
CA ILE A 245 -14.26 1.36 -16.32
C ILE A 245 -12.83 1.27 -16.91
N ALA A 246 -12.06 0.25 -16.54
CA ALA A 246 -10.68 0.08 -17.00
C ALA A 246 -10.59 -0.29 -18.48
N GLU A 247 -11.63 -0.87 -19.06
CA GLU A 247 -11.72 -1.21 -20.50
C GLU A 247 -11.99 0.00 -21.41
N LEU A 248 -12.48 1.11 -20.85
CA LEU A 248 -12.70 2.34 -21.63
C LEU A 248 -11.35 3.07 -21.82
N ASP A 249 -11.00 3.39 -23.04
CA ASP A 249 -9.75 4.10 -23.37
C ASP A 249 -9.93 5.62 -23.34
N ASP A 250 -11.10 6.12 -23.72
CA ASP A 250 -11.39 7.56 -23.79
C ASP A 250 -11.71 8.14 -22.41
N PRO A 251 -10.95 9.16 -21.93
CA PRO A 251 -11.24 9.84 -20.66
C PRO A 251 -12.63 10.47 -20.58
N GLU A 252 -13.19 10.97 -21.70
CA GLU A 252 -14.52 11.57 -21.73
C GLU A 252 -15.59 10.49 -21.57
N GLU A 253 -15.43 9.34 -22.24
CA GLU A 253 -16.33 8.19 -22.06
C GLU A 253 -16.27 7.64 -20.64
N LYS A 254 -15.08 7.55 -20.04
CA LYS A 254 -14.93 7.19 -18.61
C LYS A 254 -15.71 8.13 -17.67
N ALA A 255 -15.53 9.43 -17.88
CA ALA A 255 -16.20 10.43 -17.06
C ALA A 255 -17.73 10.34 -17.17
N MET A 256 -18.26 10.20 -18.39
CA MET A 256 -19.70 10.03 -18.65
C MET A 256 -20.23 8.74 -18.01
N PHE A 257 -19.51 7.63 -18.15
CA PHE A 257 -19.91 6.35 -17.57
C PHE A 257 -19.96 6.40 -16.04
N MET A 258 -18.96 7.02 -15.42
CA MET A 258 -18.91 7.22 -13.96
C MET A 258 -20.04 8.15 -13.47
N GLU A 259 -20.35 9.21 -14.22
CA GLU A 259 -21.45 10.12 -13.90
C GLU A 259 -22.81 9.40 -13.98
N GLU A 260 -23.05 8.59 -15.02
CA GLU A 260 -24.27 7.78 -15.18
C GLU A 260 -24.47 6.81 -14.00
N LEU A 261 -23.39 6.26 -13.48
CA LEU A 261 -23.39 5.34 -12.34
C LEU A 261 -23.40 6.05 -10.98
N GLY A 262 -23.34 7.38 -10.94
CA GLY A 262 -23.28 8.17 -9.71
C GLY A 262 -21.99 7.99 -8.92
N VAL A 263 -20.89 7.58 -9.58
CA VAL A 263 -19.58 7.32 -8.96
C VAL A 263 -18.71 8.58 -9.10
N ALA A 264 -18.51 9.32 -8.01
CA ALA A 264 -17.69 10.52 -8.02
C ALA A 264 -16.17 10.23 -8.15
N GLU A 265 -15.69 9.12 -7.61
CA GLU A 265 -14.30 8.68 -7.68
C GLU A 265 -14.27 7.15 -7.73
N SER A 266 -13.49 6.59 -8.66
CA SER A 266 -13.27 5.14 -8.79
C SER A 266 -12.77 4.54 -7.47
N GLY A 267 -13.31 3.37 -7.11
CA GLY A 267 -12.86 2.61 -5.94
C GLY A 267 -11.39 2.22 -6.05
N LEU A 268 -10.92 1.98 -7.27
CA LEU A 268 -9.51 1.70 -7.54
C LEU A 268 -8.62 2.91 -7.19
N HIS A 269 -9.01 4.13 -7.56
CA HIS A 269 -8.28 5.34 -7.18
C HIS A 269 -8.23 5.50 -5.65
N LYS A 270 -9.33 5.26 -4.95
CA LYS A 270 -9.39 5.27 -3.48
C LYS A 270 -8.43 4.24 -2.88
N LEU A 271 -8.41 3.02 -3.44
CA LEU A 271 -7.50 1.96 -3.00
C LEU A 271 -6.03 2.34 -3.20
N ILE A 272 -5.67 2.92 -4.34
CA ILE A 272 -4.30 3.36 -4.63
C ILE A 272 -3.86 4.44 -3.64
N LYS A 273 -4.68 5.47 -3.41
CA LYS A 273 -4.39 6.55 -2.45
C LYS A 273 -4.27 6.03 -1.02
N ALA A 274 -5.20 5.16 -0.60
CA ALA A 274 -5.19 4.55 0.73
C ALA A 274 -3.94 3.66 0.92
N SER A 275 -3.56 2.89 -0.09
CA SER A 275 -2.36 2.05 -0.09
C SER A 275 -1.08 2.89 0.04
N TYR A 276 -1.00 4.00 -0.67
CA TYR A 276 0.12 4.93 -0.61
C TYR A 276 0.29 5.52 0.81
N THR A 277 -0.82 5.95 1.39
CA THR A 277 -0.89 6.46 2.77
C THR A 277 -0.53 5.39 3.80
N LEU A 278 -1.07 4.16 3.65
CA LEU A 278 -0.80 3.03 4.54
C LEU A 278 0.68 2.70 4.64
N LEU A 279 1.39 2.79 3.52
CA LEU A 279 2.83 2.54 3.43
C LEU A 279 3.67 3.72 3.98
N GLY A 280 3.01 4.80 4.43
CA GLY A 280 3.69 6.01 4.92
C GLY A 280 4.48 6.71 3.81
N LEU A 281 3.98 6.67 2.58
CA LEU A 281 4.60 7.31 1.43
C LEU A 281 4.07 8.73 1.26
N ILE A 282 4.95 9.59 0.75
CA ILE A 282 4.63 10.93 0.30
C ILE A 282 5.32 11.20 -1.03
N SER A 283 4.83 12.19 -1.78
CA SER A 283 5.43 12.62 -3.03
C SER A 283 6.00 14.02 -2.92
N PHE A 284 7.25 14.20 -3.34
CA PHE A 284 7.74 15.51 -3.72
C PHE A 284 7.73 15.65 -5.24
N LEU A 285 7.69 16.86 -5.74
CA LEU A 285 7.49 17.17 -7.16
C LEU A 285 8.70 17.90 -7.71
N THR A 286 9.08 17.58 -8.94
CA THR A 286 9.99 18.39 -9.75
C THR A 286 9.24 18.86 -10.98
N ALA A 287 9.44 20.11 -11.38
CA ALA A 287 8.73 20.70 -12.50
C ALA A 287 9.69 21.48 -13.41
N GLY A 288 9.62 21.18 -14.69
CA GLY A 288 10.43 21.82 -15.73
C GLY A 288 9.82 21.59 -17.11
N SER A 289 10.43 22.21 -18.13
CA SER A 289 10.00 22.09 -19.54
C SER A 289 10.25 20.70 -20.13
N ASP A 290 11.20 19.94 -19.60
CA ASP A 290 11.50 18.60 -20.09
C ASP A 290 10.63 17.54 -19.39
N GLU A 291 10.51 17.63 -18.07
CA GLU A 291 9.72 16.69 -17.28
C GLU A 291 9.07 17.37 -16.07
N CYS A 292 7.79 17.04 -15.82
CA CYS A 292 7.15 17.18 -14.53
C CYS A 292 7.04 15.77 -13.93
N ARG A 293 7.53 15.61 -12.67
CA ARG A 293 7.57 14.28 -12.06
C ARG A 293 7.23 14.29 -10.57
N ALA A 294 6.47 13.29 -10.14
CA ALA A 294 6.25 12.97 -8.75
C ALA A 294 7.22 11.87 -8.29
N TRP A 295 7.92 12.11 -7.18
CA TRP A 295 8.92 11.24 -6.62
C TRP A 295 8.46 10.65 -5.30
N THR A 296 8.42 9.34 -5.21
CA THR A 296 8.00 8.63 -4.00
C THR A 296 9.12 8.57 -2.97
N ILE A 297 8.83 9.01 -1.75
CA ILE A 297 9.70 8.88 -0.57
C ILE A 297 8.87 8.43 0.65
N LYS A 298 9.53 7.93 1.69
CA LYS A 298 8.88 7.70 2.98
C LYS A 298 8.72 9.02 3.75
N LYS A 299 7.60 9.16 4.45
CA LYS A 299 7.41 10.25 5.40
C LYS A 299 8.57 10.28 6.41
N GLY A 300 9.12 11.47 6.66
CA GLY A 300 10.31 11.63 7.51
C GLY A 300 11.65 11.62 6.75
N THR A 301 11.65 11.38 5.44
CA THR A 301 12.86 11.45 4.61
C THR A 301 13.42 12.86 4.57
N LYS A 302 14.73 13.02 4.76
CA LYS A 302 15.43 14.32 4.67
C LYS A 302 15.80 14.66 3.23
N ALA A 303 16.04 15.94 2.97
CA ALA A 303 16.34 16.48 1.64
C ALA A 303 17.49 15.77 0.89
N PRO A 304 18.65 15.42 1.50
CA PRO A 304 19.69 14.69 0.78
C PRO A 304 19.23 13.32 0.27
N GLN A 305 18.54 12.53 1.11
CA GLN A 305 18.03 11.22 0.72
C GLN A 305 16.92 11.33 -0.34
N ALA A 306 16.11 12.40 -0.29
CA ALA A 306 15.12 12.70 -1.33
C ALA A 306 15.82 13.02 -2.67
N ALA A 307 16.88 13.83 -2.65
CA ALA A 307 17.71 14.09 -3.82
C ALA A 307 18.32 12.82 -4.41
N GLY A 308 18.72 11.89 -3.54
CA GLY A 308 19.22 10.55 -3.89
C GLY A 308 18.23 9.69 -4.67
N LYS A 309 16.92 9.96 -4.55
CA LYS A 309 15.89 9.30 -5.37
C LYS A 309 15.95 9.72 -6.85
N ILE A 310 16.45 10.92 -7.12
CA ILE A 310 16.67 11.40 -8.48
C ILE A 310 17.94 10.78 -9.04
N HIS A 311 19.05 10.94 -8.33
CA HIS A 311 20.35 10.37 -8.68
C HIS A 311 21.27 10.31 -7.45
N THR A 312 22.12 9.29 -7.36
CA THR A 312 23.07 9.12 -6.24
C THR A 312 24.04 10.29 -6.08
N ASP A 313 24.41 10.94 -7.18
CA ASP A 313 25.29 12.12 -7.16
C ASP A 313 24.60 13.33 -6.52
N PHE A 314 23.29 13.46 -6.65
CA PHE A 314 22.53 14.53 -5.99
C PHE A 314 22.57 14.37 -4.45
N GLU A 315 22.57 13.14 -3.95
CA GLU A 315 22.72 12.88 -2.51
C GLU A 315 24.14 13.18 -2.04
N ARG A 316 25.16 12.69 -2.76
CA ARG A 316 26.58 12.89 -2.42
C ARG A 316 26.99 14.34 -2.45
N GLY A 317 26.62 15.04 -3.52
CA GLY A 317 26.97 16.43 -3.77
C GLY A 317 25.97 17.44 -3.19
N PHE A 318 24.99 17.01 -2.35
CA PHE A 318 23.92 17.88 -1.88
C PHE A 318 24.45 19.14 -1.18
N ILE A 319 24.02 20.30 -1.69
CA ILE A 319 24.34 21.61 -1.11
C ILE A 319 23.13 22.14 -0.34
N ARG A 320 22.00 22.30 -1.03
CA ARG A 320 20.72 22.80 -0.49
C ARG A 320 19.58 22.46 -1.44
N ALA A 321 18.35 22.60 -0.96
CA ALA A 321 17.14 22.47 -1.74
C ALA A 321 16.40 23.83 -1.78
N GLU A 322 15.99 24.28 -2.97
CA GLU A 322 14.99 25.33 -3.11
C GLU A 322 13.62 24.66 -3.07
N VAL A 323 12.80 24.97 -2.06
CA VAL A 323 11.53 24.30 -1.78
C VAL A 323 10.40 25.31 -1.75
N ILE A 324 9.31 25.00 -2.41
CA ILE A 324 8.03 25.70 -2.28
C ILE A 324 6.91 24.70 -2.08
N ALA A 325 5.96 25.00 -1.17
CA ALA A 325 4.77 24.21 -1.02
C ALA A 325 3.86 24.33 -2.26
N PHE A 326 3.19 23.25 -2.63
CA PHE A 326 2.32 23.25 -3.81
C PHE A 326 1.23 24.33 -3.74
N ASP A 327 0.59 24.51 -2.58
CA ASP A 327 -0.48 25.50 -2.41
C ASP A 327 0.03 26.94 -2.61
N ASP A 328 1.24 27.24 -2.13
CA ASP A 328 1.90 28.54 -2.34
C ASP A 328 2.20 28.75 -3.81
N MET A 329 2.69 27.73 -4.50
CA MET A 329 2.97 27.77 -5.93
C MET A 329 1.70 27.98 -6.75
N LYS A 330 0.62 27.26 -6.41
CA LYS A 330 -0.70 27.39 -7.04
C LYS A 330 -1.28 28.78 -6.86
N ALA A 331 -1.16 29.36 -5.67
CA ALA A 331 -1.63 30.72 -5.36
C ALA A 331 -0.83 31.81 -6.07
N CYS A 332 0.46 31.56 -6.38
CA CYS A 332 1.33 32.49 -7.10
C CYS A 332 1.24 32.36 -8.62
N GLY A 333 0.88 31.19 -9.12
CA GLY A 333 0.79 30.87 -10.56
C GLY A 333 2.11 30.74 -11.28
N THR A 334 3.21 31.34 -10.79
CA THR A 334 4.54 31.25 -11.40
C THR A 334 5.64 31.20 -10.32
N MET A 335 6.75 30.53 -10.66
CA MET A 335 7.93 30.48 -9.78
C MET A 335 8.54 31.88 -9.55
N ALA A 336 8.50 32.77 -10.54
CA ALA A 336 8.99 34.13 -10.42
C ALA A 336 8.18 34.94 -9.40
N ALA A 337 6.85 34.85 -9.45
CA ALA A 337 5.97 35.48 -8.46
C ALA A 337 6.16 34.93 -7.06
N ALA A 338 6.36 33.61 -6.94
CA ALA A 338 6.64 32.96 -5.66
C ALA A 338 7.99 33.42 -5.06
N LYS A 339 9.04 33.53 -5.88
CA LYS A 339 10.34 34.10 -5.46
C LYS A 339 10.23 35.55 -5.02
N ALA A 340 9.48 36.38 -5.76
CA ALA A 340 9.25 37.77 -5.40
C ALA A 340 8.51 37.94 -4.06
N LYS A 341 7.66 37.00 -3.70
CA LYS A 341 6.94 36.94 -2.39
C LYS A 341 7.75 36.28 -1.27
N GLY A 342 8.97 35.78 -1.55
CA GLY A 342 9.81 35.09 -0.57
C GLY A 342 9.29 33.72 -0.13
N LEU A 343 8.41 33.08 -0.91
CA LEU A 343 7.80 31.77 -0.59
C LEU A 343 8.70 30.58 -0.97
N VAL A 344 9.71 30.81 -1.79
CA VAL A 344 10.73 29.79 -2.12
C VAL A 344 11.78 29.80 -1.04
N ARG A 345 11.78 28.75 -0.23
CA ARG A 345 12.69 28.56 0.90
C ARG A 345 13.99 27.89 0.45
N SER A 346 15.10 28.25 1.08
CA SER A 346 16.37 27.56 0.91
C SER A 346 16.58 26.65 2.13
N GLU A 347 16.53 25.34 1.91
CA GLU A 347 16.54 24.33 2.95
C GLU A 347 17.84 23.52 2.93
N GLY A 348 18.38 23.23 4.12
CA GLY A 348 19.62 22.47 4.29
C GLY A 348 19.40 20.97 4.46
N LYS A 349 20.49 20.27 4.87
CA LYS A 349 20.52 18.80 4.98
C LYS A 349 19.53 18.21 5.99
N GLU A 350 19.15 18.97 7.00
CA GLU A 350 18.23 18.50 8.06
C GLU A 350 16.76 18.70 7.73
N TYR A 351 16.45 19.33 6.57
CA TYR A 351 15.08 19.54 6.17
C TYR A 351 14.37 18.21 5.92
N VAL A 352 13.26 18.00 6.62
CA VAL A 352 12.37 16.86 6.43
C VAL A 352 11.36 17.21 5.35
N MET A 353 11.36 16.45 4.26
CA MET A 353 10.48 16.64 3.12
C MET A 353 9.01 16.52 3.52
N LYS A 354 8.18 17.38 2.94
CA LYS A 354 6.73 17.36 3.10
C LYS A 354 6.05 16.88 1.82
N ASP A 355 4.87 16.30 1.98
CA ASP A 355 4.05 15.89 0.84
C ASP A 355 3.64 17.11 0.02
N GLY A 356 3.86 17.06 -1.30
CA GLY A 356 3.58 18.17 -2.22
C GLY A 356 4.65 19.26 -2.29
N ASP A 357 5.81 19.10 -1.63
CA ASP A 357 6.93 20.01 -1.84
C ASP A 357 7.36 19.97 -3.33
N ILE A 358 7.41 21.15 -3.97
CA ILE A 358 8.03 21.34 -5.30
C ILE A 358 9.48 21.75 -5.06
N VAL A 359 10.44 20.99 -5.61
CA VAL A 359 11.83 21.07 -5.20
C VAL A 359 12.78 21.20 -6.39
N ASN A 360 13.78 22.07 -6.22
CA ASN A 360 14.98 22.10 -7.05
C ASN A 360 16.20 21.85 -6.16
N PHE A 361 16.88 20.72 -6.37
CA PHE A 361 18.08 20.37 -5.62
C PHE A 361 19.33 20.98 -6.26
N LEU A 362 20.12 21.67 -5.45
CA LEU A 362 21.42 22.22 -5.81
C LEU A 362 22.50 21.29 -5.26
N PHE A 363 23.36 20.83 -6.12
CA PHE A 363 24.43 19.88 -5.81
C PHE A 363 25.70 20.21 -6.57
N ASN A 364 26.82 19.70 -6.08
CA ASN A 364 28.12 19.78 -6.75
C ASN A 364 28.83 18.43 -6.62
N VAL A 365 29.28 17.86 -7.75
CA VAL A 365 29.97 16.57 -7.83
C VAL A 365 31.35 16.77 -8.39
#